data_64d256365101b0b50af7bb797ec653d5
#
_entry.id   64d256365101b0b50af7bb797ec653d5
#
_cell.length_a   1.000
_cell.length_b   1.000
_cell.length_c   1.000
_cell.angle_alpha   90.00
_cell.angle_beta   90.00
_cell.angle_gamma   90.00
#
_symmetry.space_group_name_H-M   'P 1'
#
loop_
_entity.id
_entity.type
_entity.pdbx_description
1 polymer ?
#
loop_
_entity_poly.entity_id
_entity_poly.type
_entity_poly.pdbx_seq_one_letter_code
_entity_poly.pdbx_strand_id
1 'polypeptide(L)'
;DLPSITPHWQNRGFRDWVTLIELLRDAWLAVRGIDSPRATRIAQSWFDLPYPTFKRLALFAASHDDCIPPEQWVDWLLAEGAWWLWSTDTGREVFRLLVLQGQHLVGPTQERLEAAILAGPPRKMYRDDLEADRWQDLVARSVWLHLAKLNTSGLVLGLPAATRLAEISNAYPQWQLATNERDEFSHWMSGTGDPDYEDSRDVDIAPRKRRELMHWLTRPPPARRQF
;
A
#
# COMPACT_ATOMS: atom_id res chain seq x y z
N ASP A 1 4.24 -2.71 12.76
CA ASP A 1 3.56 -2.73 11.45
C ASP A 1 4.40 -3.46 10.43
N LEU A 2 3.76 -4.24 9.55
CA LEU A 2 4.43 -4.93 8.45
C LEU A 2 4.76 -3.92 7.34
N PRO A 3 6.02 -3.79 6.88
CA PRO A 3 6.35 -2.87 5.79
C PRO A 3 5.57 -3.10 4.50
N SER A 4 5.42 -4.34 4.05
CA SER A 4 4.71 -4.67 2.81
C SER A 4 3.97 -6.00 2.90
N ILE A 5 2.76 -6.08 2.36
CA ILE A 5 2.06 -7.36 2.16
C ILE A 5 2.76 -8.19 1.08
N THR A 6 3.22 -7.53 0.01
CA THR A 6 4.07 -8.18 -1.00
C THR A 6 5.39 -8.61 -0.36
N PRO A 7 5.99 -9.74 -0.76
CA PRO A 7 7.31 -10.12 -0.28
C PRO A 7 8.31 -8.99 -0.46
N HIS A 8 8.94 -8.57 0.63
CA HIS A 8 9.86 -7.45 0.61
C HIS A 8 10.98 -7.68 1.64
N TRP A 9 12.20 -7.26 1.35
CA TRP A 9 13.35 -7.47 2.22
C TRP A 9 13.17 -6.82 3.62
N GLN A 10 12.49 -5.68 3.71
CA GLN A 10 12.20 -5.03 4.98
C GLN A 10 11.27 -5.84 5.90
N ASN A 11 10.51 -6.82 5.37
CA ASN A 11 9.69 -7.70 6.18
C ASN A 11 10.53 -8.64 7.07
N ARG A 12 11.82 -8.84 6.77
CA ARG A 12 12.70 -9.78 7.47
C ARG A 12 12.94 -9.45 8.95
N GLY A 13 12.77 -8.20 9.33
CA GLY A 13 12.92 -7.75 10.72
C GLY A 13 11.71 -7.97 11.61
N PHE A 14 10.57 -8.36 11.05
CA PHE A 14 9.30 -8.51 11.75
C PHE A 14 9.00 -10.01 11.93
N ARG A 15 8.83 -10.43 13.19
CA ARG A 15 8.69 -11.82 13.57
C ARG A 15 7.26 -12.19 13.95
N ASP A 16 7.00 -13.48 14.06
CA ASP A 16 5.80 -14.10 14.62
C ASP A 16 4.51 -13.83 13.81
N TRP A 17 3.80 -12.74 14.06
CA TRP A 17 2.53 -12.44 13.40
C TRP A 17 2.66 -12.13 11.90
N VAL A 18 3.85 -11.71 11.43
CA VAL A 18 4.14 -11.52 10.00
C VAL A 18 3.93 -12.82 9.24
N THR A 19 4.35 -13.93 9.81
CA THR A 19 4.15 -15.26 9.22
C THR A 19 2.67 -15.57 8.97
N LEU A 20 1.78 -15.14 9.88
CA LEU A 20 0.35 -15.35 9.69
C LEU A 20 -0.19 -14.52 8.52
N ILE A 21 0.29 -13.29 8.36
CA ILE A 21 -0.09 -12.45 7.22
C ILE A 21 0.43 -13.03 5.91
N GLU A 22 1.69 -13.49 5.90
CA GLU A 22 2.27 -14.15 4.72
C GLU A 22 1.53 -15.44 4.36
N LEU A 23 1.11 -16.23 5.36
CA LEU A 23 0.28 -17.41 5.12
C LEU A 23 -1.09 -17.05 4.55
N LEU A 24 -1.74 -16.01 5.07
CA LEU A 24 -3.02 -15.52 4.52
C LEU A 24 -2.87 -15.05 3.08
N ARG A 25 -1.82 -14.28 2.79
CA ARG A 25 -1.48 -13.84 1.45
C ARG A 25 -1.26 -15.04 0.51
N ASP A 26 -0.41 -15.97 0.90
CA ASP A 26 -0.02 -17.12 0.07
C ASP A 26 -1.20 -18.09 -0.13
N ALA A 27 -2.04 -18.29 0.90
CA ALA A 27 -3.28 -19.05 0.78
C ALA A 27 -4.28 -18.39 -0.18
N TRP A 28 -4.41 -17.05 -0.12
CA TRP A 28 -5.26 -16.32 -1.05
C TRP A 28 -4.75 -16.44 -2.49
N LEU A 29 -3.44 -16.31 -2.73
CA LEU A 29 -2.84 -16.51 -4.05
C LEU A 29 -3.14 -17.91 -4.61
N ALA A 30 -3.07 -18.94 -3.76
CA ALA A 30 -3.43 -20.29 -4.15
C ALA A 30 -4.92 -20.41 -4.50
N VAL A 31 -5.81 -19.82 -3.69
CA VAL A 31 -7.26 -19.80 -3.99
C VAL A 31 -7.54 -19.03 -5.29
N ARG A 32 -6.89 -17.90 -5.52
CA ARG A 32 -7.04 -17.13 -6.76
C ARG A 32 -6.73 -17.97 -8.00
N GLY A 33 -5.70 -18.81 -7.96
CA GLY A 33 -5.32 -19.69 -9.06
C GLY A 33 -6.32 -20.81 -9.36
N ILE A 34 -7.22 -21.13 -8.41
CA ILE A 34 -8.17 -22.24 -8.53
C ILE A 34 -9.62 -21.73 -8.69
N ASP A 35 -9.99 -20.72 -7.92
CA ASP A 35 -11.36 -20.18 -7.81
C ASP A 35 -11.29 -18.64 -7.62
N SER A 36 -11.15 -17.90 -8.72
CA SER A 36 -11.08 -16.45 -8.72
C SER A 36 -12.30 -15.78 -8.06
N PRO A 37 -13.57 -16.23 -8.31
CA PRO A 37 -14.72 -15.68 -7.61
C PRO A 37 -14.66 -15.85 -6.09
N ARG A 38 -14.12 -16.94 -5.59
CA ARG A 38 -13.90 -17.16 -4.16
C ARG A 38 -12.82 -16.22 -3.62
N ALA A 39 -11.74 -16.05 -4.37
CA ALA A 39 -10.68 -15.10 -3.99
C ALA A 39 -11.21 -13.67 -3.89
N THR A 40 -12.08 -13.24 -4.82
CA THR A 40 -12.77 -11.93 -4.77
C THR A 40 -13.60 -11.79 -3.50
N ARG A 41 -14.42 -12.78 -3.15
CA ARG A 41 -15.21 -12.73 -1.91
C ARG A 41 -14.34 -12.69 -0.64
N ILE A 42 -13.22 -13.39 -0.61
CA ILE A 42 -12.26 -13.33 0.49
C ILE A 42 -11.67 -11.92 0.60
N ALA A 43 -11.23 -11.33 -0.50
CA ALA A 43 -10.69 -9.97 -0.50
C ALA A 43 -11.73 -8.94 -0.02
N GLN A 44 -13.00 -9.07 -0.45
CA GLN A 44 -14.08 -8.24 0.05
C GLN A 44 -14.26 -8.42 1.57
N SER A 45 -14.29 -9.65 2.06
CA SER A 45 -14.43 -9.93 3.50
C SER A 45 -13.27 -9.35 4.32
N TRP A 46 -12.07 -9.31 3.77
CA TRP A 46 -10.94 -8.62 4.40
C TRP A 46 -11.16 -7.11 4.45
N PHE A 47 -11.62 -6.52 3.36
CA PHE A 47 -11.89 -5.09 3.34
C PHE A 47 -13.00 -4.69 4.33
N ASP A 48 -13.96 -5.55 4.59
CA ASP A 48 -15.05 -5.27 5.54
C ASP A 48 -14.57 -5.27 7.01
N LEU A 49 -13.41 -5.85 7.31
CA LEU A 49 -12.84 -5.83 8.65
C LEU A 49 -12.26 -4.44 9.00
N PRO A 50 -12.41 -3.96 10.25
CA PRO A 50 -12.01 -2.60 10.64
C PRO A 50 -10.51 -2.43 10.88
N TYR A 51 -9.69 -3.41 10.54
CA TYR A 51 -8.25 -3.40 10.85
C TYR A 51 -7.42 -3.02 9.62
N PRO A 52 -6.46 -2.09 9.74
CA PRO A 52 -5.60 -1.67 8.63
C PRO A 52 -4.90 -2.83 7.90
N THR A 53 -4.43 -3.84 8.62
CA THR A 53 -3.78 -5.02 8.04
C THR A 53 -4.67 -5.75 7.03
N PHE A 54 -5.97 -5.88 7.33
CA PHE A 54 -6.90 -6.54 6.41
C PHE A 54 -7.27 -5.65 5.23
N LYS A 55 -7.36 -4.33 5.43
CA LYS A 55 -7.48 -3.36 4.32
C LYS A 55 -6.28 -3.51 3.37
N ARG A 56 -5.07 -3.60 3.91
CA ARG A 56 -3.84 -3.82 3.12
C ARG A 56 -3.87 -5.13 2.35
N LEU A 57 -4.31 -6.24 2.97
CA LEU A 57 -4.49 -7.53 2.30
C LEU A 57 -5.50 -7.44 1.15
N ALA A 58 -6.61 -6.71 1.33
CA ALA A 58 -7.59 -6.48 0.28
C ALA A 58 -7.01 -5.64 -0.88
N LEU A 59 -6.27 -4.57 -0.57
CA LEU A 59 -5.60 -3.75 -1.59
C LEU A 59 -4.48 -4.52 -2.30
N PHE A 60 -3.76 -5.38 -1.59
CA PHE A 60 -2.83 -6.33 -2.21
C PHE A 60 -3.56 -7.26 -3.19
N ALA A 61 -4.71 -7.81 -2.80
CA ALA A 61 -5.52 -8.64 -3.69
C ALA A 61 -5.97 -7.86 -4.93
N ALA A 62 -6.39 -6.60 -4.78
CA ALA A 62 -6.78 -5.73 -5.89
C ALA A 62 -5.62 -5.38 -6.84
N SER A 63 -4.38 -5.44 -6.37
CA SER A 63 -3.21 -5.21 -7.23
C SER A 63 -2.90 -6.35 -8.19
N HIS A 64 -3.66 -7.46 -8.12
CA HIS A 64 -3.51 -8.60 -9.01
C HIS A 64 -4.60 -8.56 -10.09
N ASP A 65 -4.16 -8.79 -11.34
CA ASP A 65 -5.04 -8.74 -12.51
C ASP A 65 -6.27 -9.65 -12.36
N ASP A 66 -7.38 -9.20 -12.93
CA ASP A 66 -8.65 -9.92 -13.11
C ASP A 66 -9.38 -10.38 -11.83
N CYS A 67 -8.92 -10.02 -10.64
CA CYS A 67 -9.56 -10.50 -9.42
C CYS A 67 -10.56 -9.49 -8.84
N ILE A 68 -10.21 -8.22 -8.78
CA ILE A 68 -11.05 -7.16 -8.22
C ILE A 68 -11.26 -6.08 -9.28
N PRO A 69 -12.49 -5.83 -9.72
CA PRO A 69 -12.75 -4.82 -10.75
C PRO A 69 -12.41 -3.40 -10.27
N PRO A 70 -12.04 -2.50 -11.20
CA PRO A 70 -11.66 -1.11 -10.88
C PRO A 70 -12.70 -0.37 -10.05
N GLU A 71 -13.98 -0.53 -10.34
CA GLU A 71 -15.07 0.09 -9.60
C GLU A 71 -15.02 -0.27 -8.12
N GLN A 72 -14.77 -1.54 -7.82
CA GLN A 72 -14.77 -2.05 -6.46
C GLN A 72 -13.57 -1.53 -5.65
N TRP A 73 -12.35 -1.58 -6.19
CA TRP A 73 -11.21 -1.10 -5.44
C TRP A 73 -11.16 0.44 -5.33
N VAL A 74 -11.72 1.17 -6.31
CA VAL A 74 -11.92 2.62 -6.17
C VAL A 74 -12.92 2.92 -5.06
N ASP A 75 -14.04 2.18 -4.96
CA ASP A 75 -14.98 2.31 -3.85
C ASP A 75 -14.29 2.07 -2.50
N TRP A 76 -13.40 1.09 -2.41
CA TRP A 76 -12.62 0.84 -1.20
C TRP A 76 -11.72 2.03 -0.83
N LEU A 77 -10.99 2.57 -1.80
CA LEU A 77 -10.12 3.73 -1.54
C LEU A 77 -10.91 4.97 -1.10
N LEU A 78 -12.11 5.17 -1.66
CA LEU A 78 -12.96 6.32 -1.38
C LEU A 78 -13.86 6.13 -0.15
N ALA A 79 -13.91 4.95 0.42
CA ALA A 79 -14.67 4.67 1.64
C ALA A 79 -14.20 5.59 2.80
N GLU A 80 -15.13 5.85 3.73
CA GLU A 80 -14.85 6.64 4.94
C GLU A 80 -14.32 8.06 4.64
N GLY A 81 -14.72 8.64 3.50
CA GLY A 81 -14.25 9.96 3.04
C GLY A 81 -12.80 9.92 2.53
N ALA A 82 -12.49 8.93 1.74
CA ALA A 82 -11.19 8.65 1.15
C ALA A 82 -10.08 8.37 2.18
N TRP A 83 -10.46 7.87 3.35
CA TRP A 83 -9.49 7.54 4.41
C TRP A 83 -8.39 6.59 3.92
N TRP A 84 -8.78 5.51 3.25
CA TRP A 84 -7.85 4.45 2.83
C TRP A 84 -6.97 4.84 1.65
N LEU A 85 -7.38 5.85 0.87
CA LEU A 85 -6.53 6.44 -0.17
C LEU A 85 -5.33 7.20 0.44
N TRP A 86 -5.53 7.84 1.59
CA TRP A 86 -4.56 8.76 2.18
C TRP A 86 -3.87 8.24 3.43
N SER A 87 -4.34 7.14 4.00
CA SER A 87 -3.76 6.58 5.23
C SER A 87 -2.32 6.12 5.02
N THR A 88 -1.44 6.50 5.93
CA THR A 88 -0.06 6.01 5.98
C THR A 88 0.00 4.50 6.18
N ASP A 89 -1.02 3.91 6.83
CA ASP A 89 -1.09 2.47 7.06
C ASP A 89 -1.24 1.68 5.76
N THR A 90 -1.95 2.24 4.77
CA THR A 90 -2.24 1.59 3.48
C THR A 90 -1.37 2.08 2.32
N GLY A 91 -0.59 3.13 2.53
CA GLY A 91 0.12 3.85 1.48
C GLY A 91 0.93 2.95 0.54
N ARG A 92 1.64 1.95 1.10
CA ARG A 92 2.43 0.99 0.31
C ARG A 92 1.56 0.24 -0.71
N GLU A 93 0.45 -0.33 -0.27
CA GLU A 93 -0.44 -1.11 -1.12
C GLU A 93 -1.24 -0.22 -2.07
N VAL A 94 -1.61 0.99 -1.64
CA VAL A 94 -2.28 1.99 -2.50
C VAL A 94 -1.39 2.35 -3.68
N PHE A 95 -0.15 2.74 -3.47
CA PHE A 95 0.73 3.13 -4.57
C PHE A 95 1.02 1.97 -5.52
N ARG A 96 1.20 0.76 -4.99
CA ARG A 96 1.33 -0.43 -5.85
C ARG A 96 0.07 -0.66 -6.68
N LEU A 97 -1.11 -0.55 -6.07
CA LEU A 97 -2.39 -0.69 -6.76
C LEU A 97 -2.53 0.34 -7.89
N LEU A 98 -2.23 1.62 -7.63
CA LEU A 98 -2.27 2.67 -8.63
C LEU A 98 -1.34 2.39 -9.81
N VAL A 99 -0.10 1.94 -9.55
CA VAL A 99 0.88 1.62 -10.60
C VAL A 99 0.48 0.39 -11.40
N LEU A 100 0.01 -0.66 -10.74
CA LEU A 100 -0.24 -1.95 -11.40
C LEU A 100 -1.61 -2.00 -12.09
N GLN A 101 -2.62 -1.33 -11.55
CA GLN A 101 -4.01 -1.42 -12.02
C GLN A 101 -4.57 -0.11 -12.60
N GLY A 102 -3.86 1.00 -12.42
CA GLY A 102 -4.33 2.31 -12.88
C GLY A 102 -4.68 2.35 -14.37
N GLN A 103 -3.95 1.64 -15.22
CA GLN A 103 -4.21 1.57 -16.66
C GLN A 103 -5.60 1.01 -17.03
N HIS A 104 -6.24 0.28 -16.12
CA HIS A 104 -7.56 -0.32 -16.33
C HIS A 104 -8.72 0.60 -15.91
N LEU A 105 -8.41 1.79 -15.38
CA LEU A 105 -9.40 2.79 -15.04
C LEU A 105 -9.96 3.43 -16.30
N VAL A 106 -11.28 3.54 -16.36
CA VAL A 106 -11.98 4.17 -17.48
C VAL A 106 -13.22 4.95 -17.00
N GLY A 107 -13.58 5.98 -17.76
CA GLY A 107 -14.85 6.72 -17.58
C GLY A 107 -15.08 7.23 -16.16
N PRO A 108 -16.31 7.07 -15.64
CA PRO A 108 -16.68 7.63 -14.32
C PRO A 108 -15.83 7.13 -13.15
N THR A 109 -15.31 5.91 -13.22
CA THR A 109 -14.45 5.33 -12.17
C THR A 109 -13.11 6.06 -12.08
N GLN A 110 -12.51 6.34 -13.24
CA GLN A 110 -11.30 7.17 -13.32
C GLN A 110 -11.56 8.59 -12.80
N GLU A 111 -12.64 9.23 -13.28
CA GLU A 111 -13.01 10.58 -12.87
C GLU A 111 -13.20 10.71 -11.35
N ARG A 112 -13.85 9.73 -10.74
CA ARG A 112 -14.06 9.69 -9.27
C ARG A 112 -12.75 9.60 -8.50
N LEU A 113 -11.83 8.73 -8.92
CA LEU A 113 -10.53 8.60 -8.27
C LEU A 113 -9.69 9.86 -8.45
N GLU A 114 -9.60 10.39 -9.67
CA GLU A 114 -8.86 11.62 -9.94
C GLU A 114 -9.42 12.80 -9.15
N ALA A 115 -10.74 12.94 -9.06
CA ALA A 115 -11.38 13.99 -8.26
C ALA A 115 -11.03 13.87 -6.77
N ALA A 116 -11.00 12.66 -6.24
CA ALA A 116 -10.60 12.41 -4.85
C ALA A 116 -9.12 12.73 -4.61
N ILE A 117 -8.25 12.42 -5.57
CA ILE A 117 -6.83 12.78 -5.49
C ILE A 117 -6.66 14.30 -5.55
N LEU A 118 -7.36 14.97 -6.46
CA LEU A 118 -7.31 16.44 -6.60
C LEU A 118 -7.82 17.18 -5.36
N ALA A 119 -8.79 16.61 -4.64
CA ALA A 119 -9.27 17.15 -3.37
C ALA A 119 -8.22 17.13 -2.26
N GLY A 120 -7.21 16.27 -2.39
CA GLY A 120 -6.16 16.12 -1.41
C GLY A 120 -6.58 15.34 -0.15
N PRO A 121 -5.63 15.09 0.76
CA PRO A 121 -5.90 14.35 1.98
C PRO A 121 -6.83 15.13 2.93
N PRO A 122 -7.77 14.46 3.61
CA PRO A 122 -8.65 15.10 4.58
C PRO A 122 -7.87 15.75 5.72
N ARG A 123 -8.15 17.02 6.03
CA ARG A 123 -7.45 17.77 7.09
C ARG A 123 -7.51 17.06 8.45
N LYS A 124 -8.63 16.38 8.74
CA LYS A 124 -8.85 15.61 9.99
C LYS A 124 -7.87 14.45 10.22
N MET A 125 -7.11 14.03 9.20
CA MET A 125 -6.08 12.99 9.33
C MET A 125 -4.78 13.52 9.93
N TYR A 126 -4.67 14.83 10.11
CA TYR A 126 -3.44 15.49 10.54
C TYR A 126 -3.70 16.34 11.79
N ARG A 127 -2.64 16.64 12.50
CA ARG A 127 -2.69 17.45 13.71
C ARG A 127 -3.27 18.84 13.41
N ASP A 128 -4.06 19.37 14.36
CA ASP A 128 -4.71 20.67 14.20
C ASP A 128 -3.72 21.84 14.22
N ASP A 129 -2.59 21.67 14.92
CA ASP A 129 -1.52 22.66 15.08
C ASP A 129 -0.54 22.74 13.87
N LEU A 130 -0.84 22.03 12.78
CA LEU A 130 -0.01 22.08 11.57
C LEU A 130 -0.16 23.44 10.89
N GLU A 131 0.96 24.16 10.74
CA GLU A 131 1.04 25.48 10.10
C GLU A 131 0.51 25.44 8.65
N ALA A 132 -0.11 26.53 8.19
CA ALA A 132 -0.78 26.62 6.90
C ALA A 132 0.15 26.31 5.70
N ASP A 133 1.36 26.86 5.71
CA ASP A 133 2.32 26.65 4.63
C ASP A 133 2.78 25.20 4.58
N ARG A 134 3.05 24.63 5.73
CA ARG A 134 3.42 23.22 5.85
C ARG A 134 2.31 22.28 5.41
N TRP A 135 1.06 22.66 5.69
CA TRP A 135 -0.11 21.93 5.20
C TRP A 135 -0.21 21.99 3.68
N GLN A 136 -0.01 23.16 3.07
CA GLN A 136 -0.04 23.32 1.60
C GLN A 136 1.03 22.47 0.92
N ASP A 137 2.25 22.47 1.43
CA ASP A 137 3.34 21.63 0.89
C ASP A 137 3.03 20.15 1.03
N LEU A 138 2.46 19.73 2.16
CA LEU A 138 2.07 18.35 2.40
C LEU A 138 0.97 17.91 1.41
N VAL A 139 -0.06 18.74 1.22
CA VAL A 139 -1.13 18.46 0.24
C VAL A 139 -0.56 18.40 -1.17
N ALA A 140 0.25 19.38 -1.56
CA ALA A 140 0.88 19.41 -2.87
C ALA A 140 1.72 18.15 -3.11
N ARG A 141 2.55 17.76 -2.14
CA ARG A 141 3.39 16.55 -2.23
C ARG A 141 2.54 15.29 -2.33
N SER A 142 1.49 15.18 -1.53
CA SER A 142 0.61 14.00 -1.52
C SER A 142 -0.15 13.87 -2.85
N VAL A 143 -0.74 14.96 -3.34
CA VAL A 143 -1.44 14.98 -4.64
C VAL A 143 -0.49 14.63 -5.77
N TRP A 144 0.69 15.28 -5.80
CA TRP A 144 1.69 15.01 -6.82
C TRP A 144 2.08 13.53 -6.87
N LEU A 145 2.37 12.93 -5.70
CA LEU A 145 2.83 11.54 -5.64
C LEU A 145 1.76 10.57 -6.12
N HIS A 146 0.49 10.76 -5.74
CA HIS A 146 -0.61 9.90 -6.20
C HIS A 146 -0.82 10.03 -7.71
N LEU A 147 -0.85 11.26 -8.25
CA LEU A 147 -1.00 11.48 -9.69
C LEU A 147 0.19 10.95 -10.49
N ALA A 148 1.41 11.16 -10.00
CA ALA A 148 2.62 10.65 -10.64
C ALA A 148 2.65 9.12 -10.66
N LYS A 149 2.30 8.46 -9.55
CA LYS A 149 2.18 6.99 -9.50
C LYS A 149 1.07 6.48 -10.43
N LEU A 150 -0.08 7.12 -10.45
CA LEU A 150 -1.16 6.77 -11.36
C LEU A 150 -0.75 6.93 -12.83
N ASN A 151 -0.05 8.01 -13.16
CA ASN A 151 0.45 8.24 -14.51
C ASN A 151 1.49 7.19 -14.96
N THR A 152 2.29 6.62 -14.04
CA THR A 152 3.26 5.56 -14.39
C THR A 152 2.61 4.23 -14.75
N SER A 153 1.32 4.03 -14.46
CA SER A 153 0.58 2.85 -14.90
C SER A 153 0.34 2.80 -16.41
N GLY A 154 0.55 3.91 -17.12
CA GLY A 154 0.19 4.10 -18.51
C GLY A 154 -1.20 4.71 -18.73
N LEU A 155 -1.92 5.04 -17.64
CA LEU A 155 -3.19 5.74 -17.71
C LEU A 155 -3.01 7.14 -18.30
N VAL A 156 -3.85 7.50 -19.26
CA VAL A 156 -3.99 8.89 -19.72
C VAL A 156 -4.85 9.64 -18.71
N LEU A 157 -4.23 10.49 -17.91
CA LEU A 157 -4.94 11.32 -16.93
C LEU A 157 -5.95 12.27 -17.59
N GLY A 158 -7.08 12.48 -16.95
CA GLY A 158 -8.02 13.52 -17.33
C GLY A 158 -7.38 14.92 -17.28
N LEU A 159 -7.91 15.85 -18.07
CA LEU A 159 -7.31 17.18 -18.21
C LEU A 159 -7.05 17.90 -16.87
N PRO A 160 -7.98 17.90 -15.89
CA PRO A 160 -7.74 18.53 -14.60
C PRO A 160 -6.57 17.89 -13.82
N ALA A 161 -6.48 16.55 -13.81
CA ALA A 161 -5.44 15.81 -13.13
C ALA A 161 -4.07 16.02 -13.80
N ALA A 162 -4.02 15.96 -15.14
CA ALA A 162 -2.81 16.22 -15.91
C ALA A 162 -2.30 17.66 -15.72
N THR A 163 -3.20 18.65 -15.76
CA THR A 163 -2.86 20.05 -15.50
C THR A 163 -2.28 20.22 -14.09
N ARG A 164 -2.95 19.66 -13.09
CA ARG A 164 -2.50 19.76 -11.70
C ARG A 164 -1.14 19.10 -11.47
N LEU A 165 -0.92 17.93 -12.07
CA LEU A 165 0.37 17.25 -12.02
C LEU A 165 1.49 18.13 -12.63
N ALA A 166 1.23 18.74 -13.78
CA ALA A 166 2.18 19.63 -14.44
C ALA A 166 2.47 20.89 -13.62
N GLU A 167 1.45 21.55 -13.08
CA GLU A 167 1.60 22.71 -12.19
C GLU A 167 2.51 22.43 -10.99
N ILE A 168 2.21 21.32 -10.28
CA ILE A 168 3.00 20.96 -9.11
C ILE A 168 4.43 20.57 -9.50
N SER A 169 4.61 19.81 -10.58
CA SER A 169 5.95 19.44 -11.07
C SER A 169 6.78 20.65 -11.47
N ASN A 170 6.17 21.68 -12.04
CA ASN A 170 6.85 22.94 -12.38
C ASN A 170 7.21 23.75 -11.11
N ALA A 171 6.33 23.76 -10.11
CA ALA A 171 6.58 24.46 -8.83
C ALA A 171 7.66 23.77 -7.98
N TYR A 172 7.76 22.45 -8.09
CA TYR A 172 8.67 21.62 -7.30
C TYR A 172 9.51 20.68 -8.20
N PRO A 173 10.40 21.22 -9.05
CA PRO A 173 11.15 20.42 -10.03
C PRO A 173 12.10 19.39 -9.40
N GLN A 174 12.41 19.54 -8.10
CA GLN A 174 13.19 18.58 -7.33
C GLN A 174 12.40 17.31 -6.96
N TRP A 175 11.08 17.31 -7.08
CA TRP A 175 10.31 16.11 -6.80
C TRP A 175 10.37 15.16 -7.99
N GLN A 176 10.90 14.00 -7.75
CA GLN A 176 11.01 12.92 -8.70
C GLN A 176 10.60 11.62 -8.03
N LEU A 177 9.98 10.74 -8.79
CA LEU A 177 9.68 9.41 -8.31
C LEU A 177 11.00 8.67 -8.02
N ALA A 178 11.07 8.03 -6.86
CA ALA A 178 12.22 7.21 -6.52
C ALA A 178 12.22 5.91 -7.34
N THR A 179 13.41 5.40 -7.59
CA THR A 179 13.59 4.05 -8.13
C THR A 179 13.26 2.98 -7.07
N ASN A 180 12.96 1.79 -7.52
CA ASN A 180 12.77 0.60 -6.64
C ASN A 180 11.65 0.76 -5.60
N GLU A 181 10.52 1.38 -5.99
CA GLU A 181 9.32 1.47 -5.13
C GLU A 181 9.52 2.23 -3.80
N ARG A 182 10.61 2.98 -3.67
CA ARG A 182 10.97 3.64 -2.41
C ARG A 182 9.94 4.66 -1.92
N ASP A 183 9.23 5.33 -2.86
CA ASP A 183 8.18 6.29 -2.53
C ASP A 183 6.96 5.65 -1.86
N GLU A 184 6.80 4.34 -2.00
CA GLU A 184 5.64 3.61 -1.49
C GLU A 184 5.72 3.36 0.01
N PHE A 185 6.90 3.54 0.60
CA PHE A 185 7.09 3.37 2.03
C PHE A 185 6.97 4.72 2.76
N SER A 186 6.39 4.70 3.95
CA SER A 186 6.49 5.83 4.86
C SER A 186 7.96 6.08 5.23
N HIS A 187 8.29 7.33 5.58
CA HIS A 187 9.67 7.81 5.71
C HIS A 187 10.54 6.95 6.65
N TRP A 188 9.96 6.43 7.71
CA TRP A 188 10.64 5.56 8.68
C TRP A 188 10.73 4.09 8.22
N MET A 189 9.84 3.65 7.30
CA MET A 189 9.84 2.31 6.71
C MET A 189 10.68 2.22 5.43
N SER A 190 10.94 3.34 4.77
CA SER A 190 11.73 3.36 3.54
C SER A 190 13.20 3.00 3.77
N GLY A 191 13.58 2.80 5.03
CA GLY A 191 14.92 2.41 5.46
C GLY A 191 15.99 3.19 4.70
N THR A 192 16.78 3.92 5.36
CA THR A 192 18.01 4.38 4.75
C THR A 192 18.92 3.17 4.62
N GLY A 193 18.60 2.22 3.74
CA GLY A 193 19.37 1.01 3.57
C GLY A 193 20.76 1.11 4.20
N ASP A 194 20.85 0.77 5.47
CA ASP A 194 22.14 0.48 6.07
C ASP A 194 22.49 -0.91 5.54
N PRO A 195 23.35 -1.03 4.54
CA PRO A 195 23.72 -2.32 3.97
C PRO A 195 24.31 -3.24 5.03
N ASP A 196 24.91 -2.70 6.06
CA ASP A 196 25.49 -3.46 7.17
C ASP A 196 24.41 -4.06 8.09
N TYR A 197 23.18 -3.55 8.02
CA TYR A 197 22.04 -4.06 8.78
C TYR A 197 21.46 -5.37 8.22
N GLU A 198 21.65 -5.64 6.94
CA GLU A 198 21.20 -6.87 6.30
C GLU A 198 22.07 -8.08 6.66
N ASP A 199 23.39 -7.87 6.79
CA ASP A 199 24.36 -8.96 6.99
C ASP A 199 24.52 -9.40 8.45
N SER A 200 24.05 -8.60 9.41
CA SER A 200 24.31 -8.83 10.84
C SER A 200 23.18 -9.51 11.61
N ARG A 201 22.04 -9.82 11.00
CA ARG A 201 20.91 -10.46 11.68
C ARG A 201 20.66 -11.88 11.14
N ASP A 202 20.93 -12.86 11.98
CA ASP A 202 20.25 -14.15 11.90
C ASP A 202 18.76 -13.92 12.13
N VAL A 203 18.04 -13.67 11.06
CA VAL A 203 16.59 -13.53 11.10
C VAL A 203 16.03 -14.95 11.13
N ASP A 204 15.50 -15.35 12.27
CA ASP A 204 14.74 -16.60 12.42
C ASP A 204 13.42 -16.44 11.62
N ILE A 205 13.51 -16.71 10.31
CA ILE A 205 12.38 -16.64 9.40
C ILE A 205 11.56 -17.92 9.62
N ALA A 206 10.26 -17.76 9.83
CA ALA A 206 9.37 -18.89 9.93
C ALA A 206 9.54 -19.84 8.73
N PRO A 207 9.63 -21.14 8.97
CA PRO A 207 9.84 -22.12 7.91
C PRO A 207 8.64 -22.11 6.93
N ARG A 208 8.94 -22.15 5.63
CA ARG A 208 7.89 -22.19 4.58
C ARG A 208 7.21 -23.55 4.46
N LYS A 209 7.85 -24.62 4.94
CA LYS A 209 7.26 -25.95 4.88
C LYS A 209 6.29 -26.16 6.04
N ARG A 210 5.07 -26.61 5.73
CA ARG A 210 3.98 -26.80 6.71
C ARG A 210 4.40 -27.57 7.98
N ARG A 211 5.16 -28.65 7.85
CA ARG A 211 5.62 -29.46 9.00
C ARG A 211 6.58 -28.68 9.89
N GLU A 212 7.49 -27.96 9.29
CA GLU A 212 8.48 -27.15 10.01
C GLU A 212 7.80 -25.96 10.70
N LEU A 213 6.83 -25.35 10.01
CA LEU A 213 6.04 -24.25 10.55
C LEU A 213 5.24 -24.67 11.78
N MET A 214 4.55 -25.81 11.74
CA MET A 214 3.80 -26.31 12.90
C MET A 214 4.70 -26.54 14.11
N HIS A 215 5.88 -27.10 13.88
CA HIS A 215 6.86 -27.28 14.95
C HIS A 215 7.42 -25.94 15.46
N TRP A 216 7.65 -24.98 14.58
CA TRP A 216 8.11 -23.64 14.92
C TRP A 216 7.07 -22.86 15.75
N LEU A 217 5.78 -22.95 15.40
CA LEU A 217 4.68 -22.32 16.14
C LEU A 217 4.49 -22.91 17.56
N THR A 218 4.92 -24.13 17.80
CA THR A 218 4.86 -24.75 19.14
C THR A 218 6.03 -24.38 20.05
N ARG A 219 7.06 -23.71 19.53
CA ARG A 219 8.17 -23.23 20.36
C ARG A 219 7.74 -22.02 21.18
N PRO A 220 8.19 -21.90 22.43
CA PRO A 220 7.98 -20.67 23.17
C PRO A 220 8.65 -19.50 22.41
N PRO A 221 7.99 -18.33 22.36
CA PRO A 221 8.59 -17.17 21.73
C PRO A 221 9.94 -16.85 22.42
N PRO A 222 10.97 -16.46 21.64
CA PRO A 222 12.23 -16.03 22.23
C PRO A 222 11.95 -14.88 23.20
N ALA A 223 12.60 -14.88 24.34
CA ALA A 223 12.45 -13.83 25.33
C ALA A 223 12.62 -12.46 24.65
N ARG A 224 11.61 -11.59 24.74
CA ARG A 224 11.70 -10.24 24.19
C ARG A 224 12.89 -9.54 24.85
N ARG A 225 13.93 -9.27 24.08
CA ARG A 225 14.93 -8.29 24.51
C ARG A 225 14.22 -6.93 24.45
N GLN A 226 13.98 -6.37 25.63
CA GLN A 226 13.64 -4.95 25.74
C GLN A 226 14.85 -4.18 25.23
N PHE A 227 14.64 -3.36 24.21
CA PHE A 227 15.58 -2.31 23.79
C PHE A 227 15.28 -1.05 24.56
#